data_16966be794caf535beb7e8998e6732fd
#
_entry.id   16966be794caf535beb7e8998e6732fd
#
_cell.length_a   1.000
_cell.length_b   1.000
_cell.length_c   1.000
_cell.angle_alpha   90.00
_cell.angle_beta   90.00
_cell.angle_gamma   90.00
#
_symmetry.space_group_name_H-M   'P 1'
#
loop_
_entity.id
_entity.type
_entity.pdbx_description
1 polymer ?
#
loop_
_entity_poly.entity_id
_entity_poly.type
_entity_poly.pdbx_seq_one_letter_code
_entity_poly.pdbx_strand_id
1 'polypeptide(L)'
;MRKKNATIKSVEVETQTDMTMREIETILKIVANTNNDNNDNNNDNEIEHETTIVIADKADKIDKIKKKLEFLDSVYQPEQRTPEWYQHRHGLITASSVWKVFGSQSTQNQLIYEKCAPIDVEKYNKVNTESSLHWGQKYEQLSKDLYEMLNGTKIREFGCIKHPNPEYYFIGASPDGINVCPLSRLYGRMLEIKNVVSREITGIPKEDYWIQMQIQMEVCRLPECDFLETKFVEYEDESAFDSDSNKENDEIKWNYNVEGKRRGVIVYFIKNDKPFYEYTPLTITSKSQFDQWFEKVVQSYDGITWIKNIYWRLEVYSCVLVLRDKAWFNSAIPKIQELWKTVETEKVTGYEHRAPKRRIVKKNDTISQNKKQTKLEFNDDGSFSQQHIENEKICHSGLFL
;
A
#
# COMPACT_ATOMS: atom_id res chain seq x y z
N MET A 1 -16.39 -17.05 35.63
CA MET A 1 -15.81 -17.32 34.29
C MET A 1 -14.56 -16.46 34.12
N ARG A 2 -13.39 -17.05 34.16
CA ARG A 2 -12.09 -16.35 34.07
C ARG A 2 -11.75 -16.10 32.61
N LYS A 3 -11.63 -14.83 32.20
CA LYS A 3 -11.06 -14.46 30.91
C LYS A 3 -9.56 -14.78 30.91
N LYS A 4 -9.13 -15.68 30.03
CA LYS A 4 -7.73 -15.93 29.76
C LYS A 4 -7.20 -14.79 28.88
N ASN A 5 -6.30 -13.98 29.40
CA ASN A 5 -5.49 -13.07 28.62
C ASN A 5 -4.52 -13.91 27.77
N ALA A 6 -4.69 -13.87 26.47
CA ALA A 6 -3.70 -14.41 25.53
C ALA A 6 -2.60 -13.36 25.37
N THR A 7 -1.48 -13.60 26.03
CA THR A 7 -0.24 -12.87 25.82
C THR A 7 0.26 -13.19 24.41
N ILE A 8 0.29 -12.20 23.53
CA ILE A 8 0.95 -12.32 22.22
C ILE A 8 2.44 -12.44 22.50
N LYS A 9 2.97 -13.64 22.30
CA LYS A 9 4.42 -13.84 22.30
C LYS A 9 4.99 -13.10 21.09
N SER A 10 5.87 -12.12 21.37
CA SER A 10 6.79 -11.60 20.37
C SER A 10 7.58 -12.76 19.81
N VAL A 11 7.44 -12.99 18.51
CA VAL A 11 8.31 -13.92 17.79
C VAL A 11 9.65 -13.20 17.72
N GLU A 12 10.63 -13.69 18.48
CA GLU A 12 12.03 -13.33 18.30
C GLU A 12 12.41 -13.76 16.88
N VAL A 13 12.67 -12.77 16.04
CA VAL A 13 13.24 -13.00 14.71
C VAL A 13 14.70 -13.37 14.95
N GLU A 14 15.03 -14.65 14.86
CA GLU A 14 16.41 -15.07 14.72
C GLU A 14 17.02 -14.32 13.53
N THR A 15 18.00 -13.48 13.83
CA THR A 15 18.84 -12.82 12.83
C THR A 15 19.75 -13.86 12.19
N GLN A 16 19.22 -14.56 11.17
CA GLN A 16 20.07 -15.26 10.22
C GLN A 16 20.84 -14.19 9.46
N THR A 17 22.15 -14.17 9.65
CA THR A 17 23.11 -13.28 8.99
C THR A 17 22.92 -13.33 7.48
N ASP A 18 22.47 -12.21 6.90
CA ASP A 18 22.41 -12.04 5.45
C ASP A 18 23.84 -12.14 4.89
N MET A 19 24.05 -13.10 3.97
CA MET A 19 25.34 -13.25 3.28
C MET A 19 25.64 -12.00 2.44
N THR A 20 26.83 -11.44 2.57
CA THR A 20 27.30 -10.29 1.79
C THR A 20 27.56 -10.67 0.31
N MET A 21 27.55 -9.69 -0.60
CA MET A 21 27.93 -9.90 -2.02
C MET A 21 29.30 -10.57 -2.14
N ARG A 22 30.26 -10.24 -1.27
CA ARG A 22 31.58 -10.87 -1.25
C ARG A 22 31.49 -12.35 -0.90
N GLU A 23 30.61 -12.72 0.01
CA GLU A 23 30.40 -14.12 0.37
C GLU A 23 29.77 -14.90 -0.79
N ILE A 24 28.78 -14.29 -1.48
CA ILE A 24 28.14 -14.89 -2.68
C ILE A 24 29.16 -15.00 -3.82
N GLU A 25 29.94 -13.94 -4.11
CA GLU A 25 31.02 -14.00 -5.13
C GLU A 25 32.12 -14.99 -4.77
N THR A 26 32.44 -15.11 -3.48
CA THR A 26 33.44 -16.07 -2.99
C THR A 26 32.91 -17.49 -3.16
N ILE A 27 31.66 -17.74 -2.83
CA ILE A 27 30.99 -19.03 -2.99
C ILE A 27 30.87 -19.39 -4.49
N LEU A 28 30.48 -18.44 -5.35
CA LEU A 28 30.42 -18.66 -6.80
C LEU A 28 31.81 -18.98 -7.39
N LYS A 29 32.88 -18.38 -6.86
CA LYS A 29 34.27 -18.68 -7.24
C LYS A 29 34.71 -20.06 -6.75
N ILE A 30 34.30 -20.44 -5.54
CA ILE A 30 34.56 -21.79 -4.99
C ILE A 30 33.88 -22.85 -5.86
N VAL A 31 32.60 -22.68 -6.19
CA VAL A 31 31.84 -23.59 -7.06
C VAL A 31 32.44 -23.68 -8.48
N ALA A 32 32.96 -22.57 -9.01
CA ALA A 32 33.63 -22.57 -10.31
C ALA A 32 34.99 -23.29 -10.28
N ASN A 33 35.71 -23.25 -9.14
CA ASN A 33 37.04 -23.86 -8.99
C ASN A 33 36.96 -25.38 -8.61
N THR A 34 35.93 -25.80 -7.88
CA THR A 34 35.75 -27.24 -7.54
C THR A 34 35.44 -28.13 -8.74
N ASN A 35 34.98 -27.53 -9.86
CA ASN A 35 34.85 -28.27 -11.13
C ASN A 35 36.17 -28.61 -11.82
N ASN A 36 37.33 -28.18 -11.28
CA ASN A 36 38.63 -28.35 -11.92
C ASN A 36 39.65 -29.25 -11.16
N ASP A 37 39.40 -29.66 -9.91
CA ASP A 37 40.32 -30.46 -9.15
C ASP A 37 39.67 -31.76 -8.61
N ASN A 38 39.97 -32.88 -9.26
CA ASN A 38 39.79 -34.23 -8.72
C ASN A 38 40.93 -34.53 -7.75
N ASN A 39 40.68 -34.61 -6.45
CA ASN A 39 41.48 -35.47 -5.57
C ASN A 39 40.77 -35.83 -4.24
N ASP A 40 41.01 -37.08 -3.81
CA ASP A 40 40.33 -37.86 -2.77
C ASP A 40 40.36 -37.29 -1.35
N ASN A 41 39.18 -37.21 -0.70
CA ASN A 41 38.98 -37.55 0.73
C ASN A 41 37.45 -37.65 1.06
N ASN A 42 37.00 -38.81 1.51
CA ASN A 42 35.59 -39.22 1.45
C ASN A 42 34.62 -38.64 2.50
N ASN A 43 35.03 -37.92 3.53
CA ASN A 43 34.09 -37.37 4.53
C ASN A 43 33.84 -35.84 4.43
N ASP A 44 34.79 -35.09 3.89
CA ASP A 44 34.62 -33.69 3.60
C ASP A 44 33.79 -33.47 2.32
N ASN A 45 33.78 -34.49 1.44
CA ASN A 45 33.05 -34.46 0.16
C ASN A 45 31.51 -34.47 0.29
N GLU A 46 30.91 -35.06 1.31
CA GLU A 46 29.44 -35.07 1.47
C GLU A 46 28.94 -33.69 1.92
N ILE A 47 29.60 -33.03 2.85
CA ILE A 47 29.25 -31.69 3.34
C ILE A 47 29.48 -30.64 2.26
N GLU A 48 30.59 -30.72 1.52
CA GLU A 48 30.86 -29.86 0.37
C GLU A 48 29.85 -30.08 -0.76
N HIS A 49 29.46 -31.31 -1.02
CA HIS A 49 28.48 -31.64 -2.05
C HIS A 49 27.06 -31.14 -1.70
N GLU A 50 26.60 -31.32 -0.47
CA GLU A 50 25.30 -30.75 -0.01
C GLU A 50 25.30 -29.22 -0.03
N THR A 51 26.39 -28.61 0.42
CA THR A 51 26.55 -27.15 0.39
C THR A 51 26.52 -26.63 -1.04
N THR A 52 27.19 -27.29 -1.98
CA THR A 52 27.23 -26.95 -3.40
C THR A 52 25.86 -27.07 -4.04
N ILE A 53 25.07 -28.09 -3.74
CA ILE A 53 23.70 -28.27 -4.23
C ILE A 53 22.79 -27.10 -3.72
N VAL A 54 22.83 -26.80 -2.43
CA VAL A 54 22.04 -25.72 -1.83
C VAL A 54 22.36 -24.35 -2.46
N ILE A 55 23.62 -24.12 -2.76
CA ILE A 55 24.09 -22.87 -3.40
C ILE A 55 23.61 -22.82 -4.86
N ALA A 56 23.74 -23.91 -5.60
CA ALA A 56 23.28 -23.99 -6.98
C ALA A 56 21.76 -23.79 -7.09
N ASP A 57 20.97 -24.39 -6.19
CA ASP A 57 19.52 -24.18 -6.14
C ASP A 57 19.14 -22.74 -5.81
N LYS A 58 19.88 -22.10 -4.89
CA LYS A 58 19.67 -20.69 -4.54
C LYS A 58 20.00 -19.77 -5.72
N ALA A 59 21.11 -20.03 -6.42
CA ALA A 59 21.51 -19.27 -7.61
C ALA A 59 20.49 -19.41 -8.75
N ASP A 60 19.99 -20.62 -9.01
CA ASP A 60 18.95 -20.88 -10.00
C ASP A 60 17.63 -20.18 -9.65
N LYS A 61 17.25 -20.17 -8.36
CA LYS A 61 16.08 -19.43 -7.88
C LYS A 61 16.23 -17.92 -8.12
N ILE A 62 17.39 -17.35 -7.81
CA ILE A 62 17.71 -15.93 -8.03
C ILE A 62 17.64 -15.60 -9.53
N ASP A 63 18.23 -16.41 -10.40
CA ASP A 63 18.21 -16.20 -11.86
C ASP A 63 16.80 -16.28 -12.42
N LYS A 64 15.99 -17.23 -11.99
CA LYS A 64 14.57 -17.33 -12.36
C LYS A 64 13.77 -16.11 -11.95
N ILE A 65 13.99 -15.57 -10.76
CA ILE A 65 13.33 -14.34 -10.29
C ILE A 65 13.81 -13.15 -11.11
N LYS A 66 15.12 -13.02 -11.35
CA LYS A 66 15.70 -11.96 -12.17
C LYS A 66 15.06 -11.90 -13.56
N LYS A 67 14.96 -13.05 -14.25
CA LYS A 67 14.30 -13.13 -15.58
C LYS A 67 12.84 -12.69 -15.52
N LYS A 68 12.12 -13.00 -14.44
CA LYS A 68 10.74 -12.53 -14.27
C LYS A 68 10.66 -11.01 -14.07
N LEU A 69 11.55 -10.43 -13.26
CA LEU A 69 11.59 -8.99 -13.06
C LEU A 69 11.96 -8.25 -14.35
N GLU A 70 12.94 -8.75 -15.11
CA GLU A 70 13.31 -8.23 -16.43
C GLU A 70 12.13 -8.29 -17.42
N PHE A 71 11.36 -9.39 -17.39
CA PHE A 71 10.12 -9.47 -18.18
C PHE A 71 9.10 -8.43 -17.72
N LEU A 72 8.87 -8.26 -16.42
CA LEU A 72 7.94 -7.27 -15.91
C LEU A 72 8.36 -5.83 -16.28
N ASP A 73 9.65 -5.54 -16.34
CA ASP A 73 10.17 -4.26 -16.81
C ASP A 73 9.95 -4.03 -18.31
N SER A 74 9.95 -5.10 -19.11
CA SER A 74 9.81 -5.02 -20.56
C SER A 74 8.38 -4.83 -21.04
N VAL A 75 7.36 -5.11 -20.20
CA VAL A 75 5.97 -4.99 -20.62
C VAL A 75 5.49 -3.54 -20.50
N TYR A 76 4.57 -3.17 -21.39
CA TYR A 76 3.97 -1.84 -21.38
C TYR A 76 3.24 -1.55 -20.08
N GLN A 77 3.59 -0.45 -19.43
CA GLN A 77 3.04 0.00 -18.16
C GLN A 77 2.90 1.53 -18.19
N PRO A 78 1.70 2.07 -18.38
CA PRO A 78 1.52 3.51 -18.31
C PRO A 78 1.78 4.01 -16.89
N GLU A 79 2.33 5.21 -16.79
CA GLU A 79 2.61 5.88 -15.51
C GLU A 79 1.33 6.00 -14.68
N GLN A 80 1.42 5.66 -13.40
CA GLN A 80 0.28 5.65 -12.48
C GLN A 80 -0.38 7.03 -12.37
N ARG A 81 -1.71 7.02 -12.29
CA ARG A 81 -2.55 8.22 -12.11
C ARG A 81 -2.54 9.20 -13.31
N THR A 82 -1.99 8.80 -14.45
CA THR A 82 -2.15 9.52 -15.72
C THR A 82 -3.49 9.16 -16.39
N PRO A 83 -4.02 9.99 -17.29
CA PRO A 83 -5.20 9.65 -18.09
C PRO A 83 -5.05 8.32 -18.83
N GLU A 84 -3.85 8.05 -19.36
CA GLU A 84 -3.51 6.82 -20.05
C GLU A 84 -3.58 5.60 -19.12
N TRP A 85 -3.10 5.73 -17.89
CA TRP A 85 -3.20 4.67 -16.89
C TRP A 85 -4.66 4.34 -16.52
N TYR A 86 -5.51 5.36 -16.35
CA TYR A 86 -6.94 5.14 -16.10
C TYR A 86 -7.61 4.45 -17.27
N GLN A 87 -7.32 4.88 -18.50
CA GLN A 87 -7.84 4.25 -19.72
C GLN A 87 -7.38 2.79 -19.85
N HIS A 88 -6.11 2.52 -19.60
CA HIS A 88 -5.56 1.17 -19.61
C HIS A 88 -6.27 0.26 -18.60
N ARG A 89 -6.42 0.71 -17.36
CA ARG A 89 -7.13 -0.03 -16.30
C ARG A 89 -8.62 -0.20 -16.56
N HIS A 90 -9.24 0.74 -17.24
CA HIS A 90 -10.65 0.65 -17.63
C HIS A 90 -10.90 -0.53 -18.58
N GLY A 91 -9.97 -0.81 -19.47
CA GLY A 91 -10.00 -1.95 -20.38
C GLY A 91 -9.69 -3.32 -19.71
N LEU A 92 -9.56 -3.40 -18.38
CA LEU A 92 -9.15 -4.61 -17.65
C LEU A 92 -10.02 -4.82 -16.40
N ILE A 93 -10.24 -6.07 -16.00
CA ILE A 93 -10.58 -6.39 -14.61
C ILE A 93 -9.26 -6.38 -13.83
N THR A 94 -9.06 -5.37 -13.00
CA THR A 94 -7.84 -5.24 -12.19
C THR A 94 -7.90 -6.09 -10.94
N ALA A 95 -6.75 -6.52 -10.43
CA ALA A 95 -6.64 -7.34 -9.22
C ALA A 95 -7.48 -6.79 -8.05
N SER A 96 -7.46 -5.47 -7.84
CA SER A 96 -8.25 -4.79 -6.80
C SER A 96 -9.77 -4.85 -7.00
N SER A 97 -10.26 -5.24 -8.17
CA SER A 97 -11.69 -5.33 -8.50
C SER A 97 -12.19 -6.75 -8.74
N VAL A 98 -11.30 -7.74 -8.91
CA VAL A 98 -11.68 -9.14 -9.20
C VAL A 98 -12.61 -9.74 -8.17
N TRP A 99 -12.45 -9.42 -6.88
CA TRP A 99 -13.33 -9.90 -5.82
C TRP A 99 -14.82 -9.62 -6.08
N LYS A 100 -15.14 -8.54 -6.82
CA LYS A 100 -16.52 -8.19 -7.20
C LYS A 100 -17.20 -9.27 -8.07
N VAL A 101 -16.41 -10.08 -8.79
CA VAL A 101 -16.89 -11.21 -9.60
C VAL A 101 -17.55 -12.28 -8.73
N PHE A 102 -17.05 -12.43 -7.50
CA PHE A 102 -17.54 -13.42 -6.52
C PHE A 102 -18.59 -12.84 -5.57
N GLY A 103 -18.83 -11.54 -5.66
CA GLY A 103 -19.80 -10.83 -4.84
C GLY A 103 -21.25 -11.05 -5.26
N SER A 104 -22.16 -10.30 -4.64
CA SER A 104 -23.60 -10.34 -4.96
C SER A 104 -23.86 -9.90 -6.41
N GLN A 105 -25.04 -10.23 -6.95
CA GLN A 105 -25.46 -9.76 -8.28
C GLN A 105 -25.38 -8.22 -8.41
N SER A 106 -25.68 -7.48 -7.37
CA SER A 106 -25.55 -6.02 -7.35
C SER A 106 -24.09 -5.58 -7.50
N THR A 107 -23.16 -6.29 -6.84
CA THR A 107 -21.72 -6.02 -6.92
C THR A 107 -21.17 -6.34 -8.31
N GLN A 108 -21.60 -7.45 -8.90
CA GLN A 108 -21.26 -7.82 -10.29
C GLN A 108 -21.80 -6.80 -11.28
N ASN A 109 -23.06 -6.39 -11.13
CA ASN A 109 -23.70 -5.37 -11.98
C ASN A 109 -22.93 -4.05 -11.92
N GLN A 110 -22.48 -3.64 -10.74
CA GLN A 110 -21.64 -2.45 -10.58
C GLN A 110 -20.33 -2.58 -11.36
N LEU A 111 -19.64 -3.73 -11.26
CA LEU A 111 -18.40 -3.96 -12.00
C LEU A 111 -18.62 -3.93 -13.52
N ILE A 112 -19.67 -4.60 -14.01
CA ILE A 112 -20.02 -4.61 -15.43
C ILE A 112 -20.31 -3.18 -15.90
N TYR A 113 -21.15 -2.44 -15.18
CA TYR A 113 -21.47 -1.05 -15.49
C TYR A 113 -20.22 -0.17 -15.54
N GLU A 114 -19.34 -0.25 -14.53
CA GLU A 114 -18.07 0.48 -14.47
C GLU A 114 -17.16 0.19 -15.68
N LYS A 115 -17.20 -1.04 -16.21
CA LYS A 115 -16.37 -1.45 -17.36
C LYS A 115 -17.01 -1.15 -18.71
N CYS A 116 -18.33 -1.02 -18.79
CA CYS A 116 -19.05 -0.68 -20.01
C CYS A 116 -19.17 0.84 -20.21
N ALA A 117 -19.45 1.59 -19.14
CA ALA A 117 -19.64 3.04 -19.21
C ALA A 117 -18.36 3.76 -19.66
N PRO A 118 -18.47 4.85 -20.44
CA PRO A 118 -17.32 5.66 -20.79
C PRO A 118 -16.57 6.15 -19.55
N ILE A 119 -15.25 6.17 -19.64
CA ILE A 119 -14.43 6.66 -18.54
C ILE A 119 -14.51 8.19 -18.46
N ASP A 120 -14.83 8.69 -17.27
CA ASP A 120 -14.72 10.13 -16.95
C ASP A 120 -13.38 10.39 -16.28
N VAL A 121 -12.39 10.82 -17.07
CA VAL A 121 -11.03 11.09 -16.58
C VAL A 121 -10.98 12.32 -15.70
N GLU A 122 -11.88 13.31 -15.90
CA GLU A 122 -11.93 14.55 -15.10
C GLU A 122 -12.32 14.27 -13.65
N LYS A 123 -13.09 13.22 -13.40
CA LYS A 123 -13.42 12.75 -12.04
C LYS A 123 -12.17 12.49 -11.20
N TYR A 124 -11.07 12.06 -11.81
CA TYR A 124 -9.82 11.75 -11.11
C TYR A 124 -8.92 12.97 -10.87
N ASN A 125 -9.27 14.13 -11.41
CA ASN A 125 -8.52 15.38 -11.19
C ASN A 125 -8.84 16.04 -9.83
N LYS A 126 -9.97 15.69 -9.22
CA LYS A 126 -10.37 16.24 -7.91
C LYS A 126 -9.86 15.33 -6.80
N VAL A 127 -8.93 15.86 -5.99
CA VAL A 127 -8.41 15.14 -4.82
C VAL A 127 -9.21 15.56 -3.58
N ASN A 128 -9.88 14.57 -2.95
CA ASN A 128 -10.48 14.76 -1.63
C ASN A 128 -9.49 14.30 -0.57
N THR A 129 -8.80 15.25 0.08
CA THR A 129 -7.75 14.98 1.09
C THR A 129 -8.27 14.34 2.37
N GLU A 130 -9.58 14.39 2.62
CA GLU A 130 -10.22 13.80 3.81
C GLU A 130 -10.70 12.35 3.58
N SER A 131 -10.55 11.84 2.36
CA SER A 131 -11.00 10.49 2.02
C SER A 131 -10.05 9.41 2.55
N SER A 132 -10.60 8.22 2.85
CA SER A 132 -9.79 7.04 3.19
C SER A 132 -8.85 6.63 2.05
N LEU A 133 -9.23 6.91 0.81
CA LEU A 133 -8.38 6.67 -0.36
C LEU A 133 -7.15 7.59 -0.33
N HIS A 134 -7.34 8.87 -0.04
CA HIS A 134 -6.23 9.81 0.08
C HIS A 134 -5.34 9.49 1.29
N TRP A 135 -5.92 9.06 2.41
CA TRP A 135 -5.17 8.56 3.56
C TRP A 135 -4.24 7.41 3.15
N GLY A 136 -4.79 6.43 2.42
CA GLY A 136 -4.01 5.32 1.87
C GLY A 136 -2.82 5.80 1.05
N GLN A 137 -3.05 6.73 0.12
CA GLN A 137 -2.01 7.29 -0.75
C GLN A 137 -0.96 8.10 0.03
N LYS A 138 -1.39 8.92 1.00
CA LYS A 138 -0.49 9.73 1.83
C LYS A 138 0.51 8.89 2.63
N TYR A 139 0.09 7.74 3.13
CA TYR A 139 0.93 6.88 3.97
C TYR A 139 1.60 5.72 3.23
N GLU A 140 1.33 5.55 1.93
CA GLU A 140 1.86 4.44 1.13
C GLU A 140 3.40 4.45 1.06
N GLN A 141 4.00 5.62 0.74
CA GLN A 141 5.45 5.75 0.69
C GLN A 141 6.10 5.52 2.06
N LEU A 142 5.52 6.06 3.12
CA LEU A 142 6.04 5.86 4.48
C LEU A 142 5.99 4.38 4.90
N SER A 143 4.91 3.67 4.58
CA SER A 143 4.80 2.22 4.83
C SER A 143 5.84 1.42 4.07
N LYS A 144 6.14 1.83 2.83
CA LYS A 144 7.21 1.24 2.01
C LYS A 144 8.57 1.47 2.63
N ASP A 145 8.89 2.71 3.04
CA ASP A 145 10.16 3.06 3.67
C ASP A 145 10.38 2.27 4.98
N LEU A 146 9.32 2.14 5.79
CA LEU A 146 9.34 1.33 7.00
C LEU A 146 9.59 -0.16 6.68
N TYR A 147 8.91 -0.70 5.67
CA TYR A 147 9.11 -2.08 5.24
C TYR A 147 10.55 -2.32 4.74
N GLU A 148 11.08 -1.43 3.91
CA GLU A 148 12.47 -1.51 3.41
C GLU A 148 13.48 -1.49 4.55
N MET A 149 13.31 -0.54 5.49
CA MET A 149 14.21 -0.39 6.63
C MET A 149 14.17 -1.62 7.55
N LEU A 150 12.99 -2.12 7.88
CA LEU A 150 12.82 -3.24 8.82
C LEU A 150 13.27 -4.59 8.22
N ASN A 151 13.26 -4.72 6.89
CA ASN A 151 13.60 -5.95 6.20
C ASN A 151 14.95 -5.91 5.47
N GLY A 152 15.70 -4.81 5.54
CA GLY A 152 16.97 -4.68 4.85
C GLY A 152 16.87 -4.90 3.33
N THR A 153 15.83 -4.40 2.69
CA THR A 153 15.52 -4.66 1.29
C THR A 153 15.23 -3.38 0.52
N LYS A 154 14.97 -3.52 -0.79
CA LYS A 154 14.51 -2.44 -1.67
C LYS A 154 13.30 -2.88 -2.45
N ILE A 155 12.31 -2.00 -2.49
CA ILE A 155 11.07 -2.17 -3.23
C ILE A 155 11.12 -1.35 -4.51
N ARG A 156 10.69 -1.97 -5.61
CA ARG A 156 10.44 -1.29 -6.88
C ARG A 156 8.95 -1.35 -7.20
N GLU A 157 8.41 -0.21 -7.60
CA GLU A 157 7.04 -0.08 -8.06
C GLU A 157 6.91 -0.54 -9.51
N PHE A 158 5.73 -1.06 -9.82
CA PHE A 158 5.33 -1.43 -11.16
C PHE A 158 3.97 -0.81 -11.48
N GLY A 159 3.75 -0.48 -12.74
CA GLY A 159 2.48 0.03 -13.23
C GLY A 159 1.39 -1.03 -13.29
N CYS A 160 0.39 -0.79 -14.14
CA CYS A 160 -0.65 -1.78 -14.40
C CYS A 160 -0.19 -2.77 -15.47
N ILE A 161 0.14 -3.98 -15.04
CA ILE A 161 0.65 -5.08 -15.86
C ILE A 161 -0.53 -5.92 -16.33
N LYS A 162 -0.62 -6.20 -17.63
CA LYS A 162 -1.56 -7.17 -18.18
C LYS A 162 -1.09 -8.60 -17.93
N HIS A 163 -2.06 -9.51 -17.80
CA HIS A 163 -1.76 -10.93 -17.69
C HIS A 163 -0.95 -11.42 -18.91
N PRO A 164 0.19 -12.12 -18.69
CA PRO A 164 1.08 -12.53 -19.78
C PRO A 164 0.53 -13.67 -20.66
N ASN A 165 -0.51 -14.40 -20.19
CA ASN A 165 -1.22 -15.35 -21.04
C ASN A 165 -2.29 -14.61 -21.85
N PRO A 166 -2.26 -14.67 -23.21
CA PRO A 166 -3.25 -14.03 -24.07
C PRO A 166 -4.71 -14.44 -23.81
N GLU A 167 -4.94 -15.64 -23.26
CA GLU A 167 -6.29 -16.09 -22.90
C GLU A 167 -6.91 -15.25 -21.76
N TYR A 168 -6.07 -14.59 -20.95
CA TYR A 168 -6.48 -13.77 -19.80
C TYR A 168 -6.16 -12.29 -20.01
N TYR A 169 -6.14 -11.85 -21.29
CA TYR A 169 -5.79 -10.48 -21.72
C TYR A 169 -6.57 -9.36 -21.01
N PHE A 170 -7.72 -9.70 -20.45
CA PHE A 170 -8.63 -8.79 -19.75
C PHE A 170 -8.29 -8.66 -18.26
N ILE A 171 -7.30 -9.38 -17.75
CA ILE A 171 -6.86 -9.30 -16.34
C ILE A 171 -5.61 -8.44 -16.26
N GLY A 172 -5.57 -7.56 -15.26
CA GLY A 172 -4.39 -6.76 -14.95
C GLY A 172 -4.16 -6.57 -13.47
N ALA A 173 -2.92 -6.27 -13.09
CA ALA A 173 -2.53 -6.05 -11.72
C ALA A 173 -1.54 -4.88 -11.59
N SER A 174 -1.65 -4.14 -10.51
CA SER A 174 -0.65 -3.14 -10.09
C SER A 174 -0.26 -3.51 -8.66
N PRO A 175 0.85 -4.21 -8.44
CA PRO A 175 1.37 -4.42 -7.09
C PRO A 175 1.89 -3.09 -6.52
N ASP A 176 1.79 -2.90 -5.21
CA ASP A 176 2.35 -1.73 -4.54
C ASP A 176 3.89 -1.78 -4.55
N GLY A 177 4.46 -2.98 -4.75
CA GLY A 177 5.86 -3.15 -5.02
C GLY A 177 6.33 -4.60 -5.10
N ILE A 178 7.58 -4.76 -5.53
CA ILE A 178 8.28 -6.06 -5.56
C ILE A 178 9.68 -5.86 -5.01
N ASN A 179 10.12 -6.78 -4.15
CA ASN A 179 11.49 -6.78 -3.62
C ASN A 179 12.51 -7.04 -4.73
N VAL A 180 13.42 -6.10 -4.95
CA VAL A 180 14.43 -6.14 -6.02
C VAL A 180 15.86 -6.23 -5.53
N CYS A 181 16.10 -6.39 -4.23
CA CYS A 181 17.41 -6.61 -3.68
C CYS A 181 17.80 -8.09 -3.79
N PRO A 182 18.75 -8.49 -4.68
CA PRO A 182 19.09 -9.90 -4.89
C PRO A 182 19.71 -10.57 -3.67
N LEU A 183 20.24 -9.79 -2.73
CA LEU A 183 20.86 -10.28 -1.50
C LEU A 183 19.83 -10.54 -0.41
N SER A 184 18.65 -9.93 -0.51
CA SER A 184 17.59 -10.13 0.46
C SER A 184 16.92 -11.50 0.26
N ARG A 185 16.62 -12.19 1.37
CA ARG A 185 15.76 -13.40 1.37
C ARG A 185 14.39 -13.15 0.76
N LEU A 186 13.99 -11.88 0.65
CA LEU A 186 12.71 -11.45 0.10
C LEU A 186 12.76 -11.19 -1.40
N TYR A 187 13.89 -11.44 -2.09
CA TYR A 187 14.04 -11.16 -3.52
C TYR A 187 12.91 -11.78 -4.35
N GLY A 188 12.21 -10.94 -5.11
CA GLY A 188 11.04 -11.32 -5.91
C GLY A 188 9.73 -11.46 -5.12
N ARG A 189 9.72 -11.24 -3.80
CA ARG A 189 8.48 -11.21 -3.02
C ARG A 189 7.75 -9.91 -3.27
N MET A 190 6.46 -10.00 -3.56
CA MET A 190 5.58 -8.86 -3.79
C MET A 190 5.21 -8.21 -2.46
N LEU A 191 4.75 -6.97 -2.53
CA LEU A 191 4.23 -6.21 -1.39
C LEU A 191 2.86 -5.64 -1.76
N GLU A 192 1.88 -5.84 -0.89
CA GLU A 192 0.57 -5.18 -0.92
C GLU A 192 0.38 -4.42 0.39
N ILE A 193 0.12 -3.12 0.31
CA ILE A 193 0.05 -2.20 1.45
C ILE A 193 -1.39 -1.77 1.72
N LYS A 194 -1.79 -1.80 2.98
CA LYS A 194 -3.06 -1.21 3.44
C LYS A 194 -2.82 -0.30 4.64
N ASN A 195 -2.95 1.00 4.42
CA ASN A 195 -2.89 2.02 5.48
C ASN A 195 -4.27 2.16 6.13
N VAL A 196 -4.43 1.54 7.29
CA VAL A 196 -5.73 1.37 7.96
C VAL A 196 -6.09 2.61 8.75
N VAL A 197 -7.28 3.18 8.50
CA VAL A 197 -7.77 4.36 9.23
C VAL A 197 -8.40 3.96 10.58
N SER A 198 -9.44 3.11 10.57
CA SER A 198 -10.28 2.89 11.75
C SER A 198 -10.50 1.43 12.11
N ARG A 199 -10.40 0.48 11.16
CA ARG A 199 -10.66 -0.93 11.48
C ARG A 199 -9.55 -1.55 12.33
N GLU A 200 -9.85 -2.64 12.99
CA GLU A 200 -8.86 -3.48 13.65
C GLU A 200 -7.98 -4.21 12.61
N ILE A 201 -6.70 -4.37 12.94
CA ILE A 201 -5.73 -5.17 12.20
C ILE A 201 -5.60 -6.50 12.94
N THR A 202 -6.00 -7.58 12.28
CA THR A 202 -6.04 -8.94 12.88
C THR A 202 -4.88 -9.83 12.44
N GLY A 203 -4.07 -9.37 11.47
CA GLY A 203 -3.04 -10.19 10.82
C GLY A 203 -3.60 -11.23 9.83
N ILE A 204 -4.91 -11.22 9.58
CA ILE A 204 -5.57 -12.09 8.61
C ILE A 204 -6.10 -11.23 7.47
N PRO A 205 -5.60 -11.40 6.23
CA PRO A 205 -6.13 -10.66 5.08
C PRO A 205 -7.62 -10.92 4.91
N LYS A 206 -8.40 -9.86 4.66
CA LYS A 206 -9.78 -10.02 4.23
C LYS A 206 -9.81 -10.73 2.87
N GLU A 207 -10.92 -11.41 2.58
CA GLU A 207 -11.07 -12.18 1.34
C GLU A 207 -10.83 -11.34 0.08
N ASP A 208 -11.33 -10.10 0.04
CA ASP A 208 -11.12 -9.18 -1.07
C ASP A 208 -9.63 -8.83 -1.29
N TYR A 209 -8.84 -8.64 -0.22
CA TYR A 209 -7.40 -8.40 -0.29
C TYR A 209 -6.64 -9.67 -0.64
N TRP A 210 -7.06 -10.82 -0.10
CA TRP A 210 -6.45 -12.10 -0.46
C TRP A 210 -6.64 -12.40 -1.95
N ILE A 211 -7.85 -12.22 -2.49
CA ILE A 211 -8.15 -12.36 -3.93
C ILE A 211 -7.29 -11.39 -4.76
N GLN A 212 -7.16 -10.14 -4.32
CA GLN A 212 -6.31 -9.15 -4.97
C GLN A 212 -4.88 -9.67 -5.10
N MET A 213 -4.27 -10.14 -4.01
CA MET A 213 -2.91 -10.67 -4.00
C MET A 213 -2.76 -11.93 -4.85
N GLN A 214 -3.75 -12.84 -4.87
CA GLN A 214 -3.71 -14.02 -5.73
C GLN A 214 -3.64 -13.62 -7.21
N ILE A 215 -4.43 -12.66 -7.65
CA ILE A 215 -4.40 -12.15 -9.02
C ILE A 215 -3.08 -11.42 -9.32
N GLN A 216 -2.55 -10.63 -8.39
CA GLN A 216 -1.26 -9.97 -8.56
C GLN A 216 -0.14 -11.00 -8.74
N MET A 217 -0.08 -12.03 -7.87
CA MET A 217 0.91 -13.09 -7.96
C MET A 217 0.75 -13.92 -9.24
N GLU A 218 -0.47 -14.09 -9.74
CA GLU A 218 -0.73 -14.78 -11.00
C GLU A 218 -0.21 -13.97 -12.20
N VAL A 219 -0.56 -12.69 -12.29
CA VAL A 219 -0.13 -11.78 -13.35
C VAL A 219 1.38 -11.61 -13.38
N CYS A 220 2.01 -11.41 -12.22
CA CYS A 220 3.46 -11.24 -12.10
C CYS A 220 4.24 -12.55 -12.11
N ARG A 221 3.57 -13.71 -12.07
CA ARG A 221 4.17 -15.05 -11.99
C ARG A 221 5.11 -15.24 -10.79
N LEU A 222 4.84 -14.52 -9.69
CA LEU A 222 5.61 -14.59 -8.46
C LEU A 222 4.88 -15.44 -7.41
N PRO A 223 5.61 -16.17 -6.53
CA PRO A 223 4.99 -17.14 -5.63
C PRO A 223 4.52 -16.57 -4.30
N GLU A 224 4.99 -15.38 -3.92
CA GLU A 224 4.87 -14.84 -2.56
C GLU A 224 4.49 -13.36 -2.59
N CYS A 225 3.65 -12.95 -1.64
CA CYS A 225 3.30 -11.55 -1.40
C CYS A 225 3.25 -11.29 0.11
N ASP A 226 3.97 -10.28 0.59
CA ASP A 226 3.81 -9.77 1.94
C ASP A 226 2.62 -8.81 1.96
N PHE A 227 1.64 -9.11 2.82
CA PHE A 227 0.51 -8.26 3.11
C PHE A 227 0.85 -7.36 4.29
N LEU A 228 1.13 -6.10 4.01
CA LEU A 228 1.49 -5.10 5.00
C LEU A 228 0.29 -4.24 5.38
N GLU A 229 -0.13 -4.31 6.62
CA GLU A 229 -1.11 -3.42 7.20
C GLU A 229 -0.44 -2.50 8.21
N THR A 230 -0.58 -1.20 8.02
CA THR A 230 -0.09 -0.18 8.96
C THR A 230 -1.24 0.66 9.48
N LYS A 231 -1.13 1.12 10.71
CA LYS A 231 -2.03 2.10 11.30
C LYS A 231 -1.20 3.24 11.86
N PHE A 232 -1.38 4.39 11.24
CA PHE A 232 -0.79 5.64 11.69
C PHE A 232 -1.80 6.46 12.49
N VAL A 233 -1.31 7.24 13.43
CA VAL A 233 -2.09 8.24 14.18
C VAL A 233 -1.36 9.57 14.03
N GLU A 234 -2.09 10.60 13.65
CA GLU A 234 -1.55 11.96 13.59
C GLU A 234 -1.66 12.62 14.97
N TYR A 235 -0.63 13.38 15.34
CA TYR A 235 -0.69 14.29 16.48
C TYR A 235 -1.45 15.55 16.08
N GLU A 236 -2.08 16.19 17.05
CA GLU A 236 -2.84 17.42 16.81
C GLU A 236 -1.94 18.55 16.29
N ASP A 237 -0.76 18.69 16.90
CA ASP A 237 0.23 19.71 16.57
C ASP A 237 1.66 19.30 16.98
N GLU A 238 2.64 20.21 16.77
CA GLU A 238 4.04 20.03 17.15
C GLU A 238 4.20 19.90 18.67
N SER A 239 3.43 20.62 19.45
CA SER A 239 3.52 20.57 20.92
C SER A 239 3.11 19.19 21.46
N ALA A 240 2.04 18.59 20.90
CA ALA A 240 1.64 17.22 21.22
C ALA A 240 2.69 16.20 20.78
N PHE A 241 3.32 16.41 19.62
CA PHE A 241 4.41 15.59 19.15
C PHE A 241 5.64 15.69 20.06
N ASP A 242 6.06 16.89 20.45
CA ASP A 242 7.25 17.10 21.30
C ASP A 242 7.05 16.57 22.72
N SER A 243 5.85 16.71 23.28
CA SER A 243 5.53 16.21 24.61
C SER A 243 5.54 14.67 24.71
N ASP A 244 5.28 13.95 23.59
CA ASP A 244 5.33 12.49 23.50
C ASP A 244 6.73 11.98 23.08
N SER A 245 7.81 12.68 23.48
CA SER A 245 9.18 12.31 23.13
C SER A 245 9.77 11.29 24.09
N ASN A 246 10.40 10.25 23.54
CA ASN A 246 11.19 9.30 24.31
C ASN A 246 12.50 9.96 24.77
N LYS A 247 12.81 9.83 26.07
CA LYS A 247 14.09 10.24 26.65
C LYS A 247 14.84 9.00 27.09
N GLU A 248 15.96 8.73 26.48
CA GLU A 248 16.85 7.64 26.86
C GLU A 248 18.22 8.23 27.20
N ASN A 249 18.71 7.99 28.44
CA ASN A 249 19.99 8.53 28.93
C ASN A 249 20.10 10.07 28.82
N ASP A 250 19.03 10.81 29.13
CA ASP A 250 18.89 12.27 28.98
C ASP A 250 18.94 12.79 27.51
N GLU A 251 19.02 11.91 26.53
CA GLU A 251 18.89 12.28 25.12
C GLU A 251 17.46 12.04 24.60
N ILE A 252 16.94 13.02 23.85
CA ILE A 252 15.61 12.92 23.23
C ILE A 252 15.76 12.15 21.92
N LYS A 253 15.17 10.94 21.86
CA LYS A 253 15.00 10.21 20.61
C LYS A 253 13.83 10.81 19.83
N TRP A 254 14.11 11.75 18.98
CA TRP A 254 13.09 12.49 18.21
C TRP A 254 12.20 11.59 17.34
N ASN A 255 12.72 10.47 16.87
CA ASN A 255 12.03 9.52 15.98
C ASN A 255 11.31 8.37 16.69
N TYR A 256 11.21 8.43 18.04
CA TYR A 256 10.43 7.49 18.86
C TYR A 256 9.64 8.24 19.91
N ASN A 257 8.43 7.77 20.22
CA ASN A 257 7.61 8.28 21.29
C ASN A 257 7.94 7.62 22.64
N VAL A 258 7.28 8.06 23.72
CA VAL A 258 7.48 7.53 25.09
C VAL A 258 7.22 6.01 25.20
N GLU A 259 6.37 5.45 24.35
CA GLU A 259 6.06 4.01 24.28
C GLU A 259 7.05 3.23 23.39
N GLY A 260 8.07 3.88 22.82
CA GLY A 260 9.01 3.27 21.87
C GLY A 260 8.43 3.04 20.48
N LYS A 261 7.30 3.66 20.15
CA LYS A 261 6.73 3.61 18.80
C LYS A 261 7.44 4.57 17.86
N ARG A 262 7.67 4.14 16.63
CA ARG A 262 8.20 5.01 15.59
C ARG A 262 7.28 6.19 15.33
N ARG A 263 7.89 7.38 15.15
CA ARG A 263 7.18 8.61 14.80
C ARG A 263 8.04 9.48 13.88
N GLY A 264 7.43 10.49 13.30
CA GLY A 264 8.12 11.41 12.40
C GLY A 264 7.19 12.47 11.83
N VAL A 265 7.62 13.07 10.73
CA VAL A 265 6.90 14.18 10.09
C VAL A 265 6.75 13.88 8.60
N ILE A 266 5.56 14.17 8.07
CA ILE A 266 5.32 14.31 6.64
C ILE A 266 5.11 15.81 6.39
N VAL A 267 5.86 16.39 5.47
CA VAL A 267 5.69 17.78 5.09
C VAL A 267 4.70 17.87 3.94
N TYR A 268 3.62 18.60 4.16
CA TYR A 268 2.57 18.78 3.18
C TYR A 268 2.73 20.10 2.42
N PHE A 269 2.84 19.99 1.11
CA PHE A 269 2.89 21.08 0.17
C PHE A 269 1.74 21.00 -0.84
N ILE A 270 1.48 22.11 -1.51
CA ILE A 270 0.71 22.14 -2.76
C ILE A 270 1.67 22.43 -3.91
N LYS A 271 1.58 21.63 -4.98
CA LYS A 271 2.30 21.78 -6.23
C LYS A 271 1.31 21.64 -7.40
N ASN A 272 1.19 22.67 -8.24
CA ASN A 272 0.24 22.68 -9.37
C ASN A 272 -1.21 22.32 -8.93
N ASP A 273 -1.68 22.96 -7.87
CA ASP A 273 -3.00 22.77 -7.24
C ASP A 273 -3.28 21.34 -6.75
N LYS A 274 -2.24 20.52 -6.58
CA LYS A 274 -2.37 19.15 -6.06
C LYS A 274 -1.57 18.96 -4.78
N PRO A 275 -2.06 18.11 -3.86
CA PRO A 275 -1.28 17.67 -2.70
C PRO A 275 0.05 17.06 -3.12
N PHE A 276 1.11 17.48 -2.45
CA PHE A 276 2.45 16.96 -2.61
C PHE A 276 3.06 16.74 -1.23
N TYR A 277 3.67 15.58 -1.00
CA TYR A 277 4.17 15.18 0.30
C TYR A 277 5.65 14.85 0.22
N GLU A 278 6.41 15.36 1.19
CA GLU A 278 7.79 14.98 1.45
C GLU A 278 7.88 14.26 2.79
N TYR A 279 8.58 13.13 2.79
CA TYR A 279 8.66 12.24 3.94
C TYR A 279 10.01 12.39 4.60
N THR A 280 10.01 12.76 5.88
CA THR A 280 11.25 12.81 6.65
C THR A 280 11.95 11.45 6.60
N PRO A 281 13.25 11.40 6.16
CA PRO A 281 14.00 10.16 6.17
C PRO A 281 13.99 9.48 7.55
N LEU A 282 13.73 8.18 7.58
CA LEU A 282 13.65 7.40 8.83
C LEU A 282 14.98 7.34 9.60
N THR A 283 16.07 7.79 8.99
CA THR A 283 17.41 7.91 9.59
C THR A 283 17.59 9.18 10.42
N ILE A 284 16.67 10.14 10.31
CA ILE A 284 16.70 11.38 11.12
C ILE A 284 16.27 11.04 12.54
N THR A 285 17.11 11.39 13.52
CA THR A 285 16.94 11.06 14.94
C THR A 285 16.86 12.28 15.85
N SER A 286 17.09 13.49 15.33
CA SER A 286 17.03 14.74 16.10
C SER A 286 16.27 15.85 15.38
N LYS A 287 15.72 16.79 16.15
CA LYS A 287 15.05 17.99 15.61
C LYS A 287 15.98 18.81 14.73
N SER A 288 17.23 18.98 15.12
CA SER A 288 18.22 19.74 14.31
C SER A 288 18.47 19.09 12.95
N GLN A 289 18.52 17.75 12.86
CA GLN A 289 18.63 17.05 11.57
C GLN A 289 17.37 17.25 10.71
N PHE A 290 16.17 17.24 11.35
CA PHE A 290 14.93 17.52 10.65
C PHE A 290 14.91 18.95 10.08
N ASP A 291 15.31 19.95 10.86
CA ASP A 291 15.32 21.35 10.42
C ASP A 291 16.26 21.54 9.23
N GLN A 292 17.47 20.96 9.27
CA GLN A 292 18.42 21.01 8.16
C GLN A 292 17.90 20.29 6.90
N TRP A 293 17.20 19.17 7.06
CA TRP A 293 16.58 18.45 5.96
C TRP A 293 15.40 19.26 5.38
N PHE A 294 14.55 19.81 6.23
CA PHE A 294 13.41 20.62 5.83
C PHE A 294 13.84 21.86 5.01
N GLU A 295 14.85 22.59 5.47
CA GLU A 295 15.41 23.71 4.72
C GLU A 295 15.87 23.30 3.31
N LYS A 296 16.57 22.16 3.18
CA LYS A 296 17.00 21.63 1.87
C LYS A 296 15.81 21.27 0.99
N VAL A 297 14.77 20.65 1.54
CA VAL A 297 13.55 20.31 0.80
C VAL A 297 12.88 21.57 0.26
N VAL A 298 12.68 22.58 1.10
CA VAL A 298 12.07 23.85 0.68
C VAL A 298 12.89 24.53 -0.42
N GLN A 299 14.23 24.49 -0.34
CA GLN A 299 15.12 25.09 -1.35
C GLN A 299 15.18 24.27 -2.65
N SER A 300 14.87 22.98 -2.63
CA SER A 300 15.01 22.09 -3.80
C SER A 300 13.86 22.17 -4.80
N TYR A 301 12.76 22.80 -4.46
CA TYR A 301 11.56 22.86 -5.28
C TYR A 301 11.13 24.29 -5.59
N ASP A 302 10.97 24.58 -6.89
CA ASP A 302 10.31 25.80 -7.34
C ASP A 302 8.80 25.58 -7.45
N GLY A 303 8.02 26.60 -7.11
CA GLY A 303 6.55 26.62 -7.32
C GLY A 303 5.78 25.70 -6.37
N ILE A 304 6.34 25.37 -5.21
CA ILE A 304 5.62 24.71 -4.12
C ILE A 304 5.17 25.71 -3.07
N THR A 305 4.02 25.42 -2.46
CA THR A 305 3.52 26.16 -1.29
C THR A 305 3.48 25.22 -0.10
N TRP A 306 4.27 25.49 0.95
CA TRP A 306 4.16 24.78 2.21
C TRP A 306 2.81 25.06 2.88
N ILE A 307 2.16 24.01 3.35
CA ILE A 307 0.85 24.09 4.01
C ILE A 307 1.00 23.82 5.50
N LYS A 308 1.54 22.64 5.84
CA LYS A 308 1.75 22.23 7.23
C LYS A 308 2.70 21.05 7.35
N ASN A 309 3.18 20.83 8.55
CA ASN A 309 3.78 19.57 8.97
C ASN A 309 2.70 18.64 9.54
N ILE A 310 2.72 17.39 9.13
CA ILE A 310 1.85 16.33 9.64
C ILE A 310 2.71 15.43 10.53
N TYR A 311 2.51 15.56 11.82
CA TYR A 311 3.21 14.78 12.83
C TYR A 311 2.50 13.45 13.02
N TRP A 312 3.22 12.35 12.87
CA TRP A 312 2.64 11.00 12.92
C TRP A 312 3.37 10.07 13.87
N ARG A 313 2.67 9.04 14.35
CA ARG A 313 3.27 7.85 14.96
C ARG A 313 2.68 6.58 14.38
N LEU A 314 3.51 5.53 14.36
CA LEU A 314 3.10 4.19 13.93
C LEU A 314 2.45 3.45 15.09
N GLU A 315 1.16 3.23 15.01
CA GLU A 315 0.38 2.56 16.05
C GLU A 315 0.43 1.04 15.91
N VAL A 316 0.29 0.55 14.67
CA VAL A 316 0.35 -0.90 14.36
C VAL A 316 1.13 -1.12 13.07
N TYR A 317 1.98 -2.13 13.09
CA TYR A 317 2.64 -2.69 11.91
C TYR A 317 2.39 -4.20 11.89
N SER A 318 1.74 -4.70 10.87
CA SER A 318 1.44 -6.12 10.68
C SER A 318 1.83 -6.52 9.27
N CYS A 319 2.74 -7.48 9.16
CA CYS A 319 3.21 -7.98 7.87
C CYS A 319 3.04 -9.50 7.84
N VAL A 320 2.24 -10.01 6.90
CA VAL A 320 1.86 -11.42 6.81
C VAL A 320 2.17 -11.96 5.43
N LEU A 321 2.86 -13.09 5.36
CA LEU A 321 3.16 -13.78 4.11
C LEU A 321 1.90 -14.45 3.54
N VAL A 322 1.60 -14.17 2.28
CA VAL A 322 0.57 -14.83 1.50
C VAL A 322 1.22 -15.59 0.34
N LEU A 323 0.92 -16.88 0.23
CA LEU A 323 1.41 -17.73 -0.84
C LEU A 323 0.43 -17.75 -2.01
N ARG A 324 0.96 -17.87 -3.23
CA ARG A 324 0.16 -18.02 -4.45
C ARG A 324 -0.55 -19.37 -4.47
N ASP A 325 -1.86 -19.33 -4.65
CA ASP A 325 -2.73 -20.51 -4.80
C ASP A 325 -3.17 -20.67 -6.27
N LYS A 326 -2.44 -21.50 -7.00
CA LYS A 326 -2.75 -21.83 -8.40
C LYS A 326 -4.05 -22.62 -8.55
N ALA A 327 -4.38 -23.47 -7.57
CA ALA A 327 -5.62 -24.26 -7.60
C ALA A 327 -6.84 -23.35 -7.50
N TRP A 328 -6.78 -22.37 -6.59
CA TRP A 328 -7.81 -21.35 -6.51
C TRP A 328 -7.96 -20.58 -7.82
N PHE A 329 -6.85 -20.08 -8.41
CA PHE A 329 -6.93 -19.34 -9.66
C PHE A 329 -7.57 -20.17 -10.77
N ASN A 330 -7.17 -21.43 -10.93
CA ASN A 330 -7.76 -22.33 -11.93
C ASN A 330 -9.26 -22.54 -11.74
N SER A 331 -9.74 -22.55 -10.50
CA SER A 331 -11.17 -22.65 -10.18
C SER A 331 -11.92 -21.34 -10.38
N ALA A 332 -11.25 -20.20 -10.20
CA ALA A 332 -11.83 -18.86 -10.26
C ALA A 332 -11.93 -18.32 -11.70
N ILE A 333 -10.96 -18.65 -12.57
CA ILE A 333 -10.83 -18.06 -13.89
C ILE A 333 -12.03 -18.27 -14.81
N PRO A 334 -12.77 -19.41 -14.82
CA PRO A 334 -13.95 -19.55 -15.67
C PRO A 334 -15.03 -18.51 -15.35
N LYS A 335 -15.25 -18.21 -14.07
CA LYS A 335 -16.24 -17.22 -13.63
C LYS A 335 -15.82 -15.80 -13.98
N ILE A 336 -14.52 -15.49 -13.91
CA ILE A 336 -13.98 -14.19 -14.31
C ILE A 336 -14.14 -14.01 -15.82
N GLN A 337 -13.88 -15.05 -16.61
CA GLN A 337 -14.08 -15.05 -18.07
C GLN A 337 -15.54 -14.84 -18.47
N GLU A 338 -16.47 -15.52 -17.79
CA GLU A 338 -17.91 -15.38 -18.02
C GLU A 338 -18.37 -13.93 -17.79
N LEU A 339 -17.94 -13.32 -16.66
CA LEU A 339 -18.27 -11.92 -16.40
C LEU A 339 -17.66 -10.99 -17.45
N TRP A 340 -16.41 -11.24 -17.88
CA TRP A 340 -15.80 -10.43 -18.93
C TRP A 340 -16.51 -10.53 -20.27
N LYS A 341 -16.94 -11.73 -20.68
CA LYS A 341 -17.78 -11.91 -21.88
C LYS A 341 -19.08 -11.09 -21.79
N THR A 342 -19.67 -11.02 -20.60
CA THR A 342 -20.84 -10.16 -20.36
C THR A 342 -20.50 -8.69 -20.57
N VAL A 343 -19.35 -8.21 -20.07
CA VAL A 343 -18.87 -6.84 -20.32
C VAL A 343 -18.71 -6.57 -21.82
N GLU A 344 -18.05 -7.48 -22.57
CA GLU A 344 -17.85 -7.30 -24.01
C GLU A 344 -19.15 -7.28 -24.79
N THR A 345 -20.08 -8.17 -24.44
CA THR A 345 -21.41 -8.22 -25.06
C THR A 345 -22.21 -6.94 -24.77
N GLU A 346 -22.26 -6.52 -23.50
CA GLU A 346 -23.08 -5.38 -23.09
C GLU A 346 -22.51 -4.03 -23.51
N LYS A 347 -21.21 -3.92 -23.76
CA LYS A 347 -20.65 -2.73 -24.42
C LYS A 347 -21.30 -2.47 -25.80
N VAL A 348 -21.77 -3.51 -26.47
CA VAL A 348 -22.38 -3.41 -27.80
C VAL A 348 -23.91 -3.39 -27.72
N THR A 349 -24.49 -4.18 -26.83
CA THR A 349 -25.95 -4.38 -26.76
C THR A 349 -26.66 -3.44 -25.79
N GLY A 350 -25.92 -2.73 -24.93
CA GLY A 350 -26.45 -1.81 -23.91
C GLY A 350 -26.30 -2.36 -22.49
N TYR A 351 -25.90 -1.50 -21.58
CA TYR A 351 -25.55 -1.83 -20.19
C TYR A 351 -26.31 -0.97 -19.15
N GLU A 352 -27.22 -0.09 -19.60
CA GLU A 352 -27.89 0.90 -18.76
C GLU A 352 -28.75 0.25 -17.68
N HIS A 353 -29.26 -0.95 -17.92
CA HIS A 353 -30.04 -1.75 -16.98
C HIS A 353 -29.24 -2.16 -15.74
N ARG A 354 -27.90 -2.10 -15.79
CA ARG A 354 -26.99 -2.38 -14.68
C ARG A 354 -26.65 -1.16 -13.83
N ALA A 355 -27.13 0.02 -14.24
CA ALA A 355 -26.85 1.26 -13.52
C ALA A 355 -27.24 1.15 -12.02
N PRO A 356 -26.46 1.70 -11.10
CA PRO A 356 -26.77 1.70 -9.68
C PRO A 356 -28.15 2.33 -9.44
N LYS A 357 -29.05 1.60 -8.82
CA LYS A 357 -30.36 2.16 -8.41
C LYS A 357 -30.10 3.20 -7.32
N ARG A 358 -30.51 4.46 -7.56
CA ARG A 358 -30.48 5.49 -6.52
C ARG A 358 -31.30 4.98 -5.33
N ARG A 359 -30.70 4.92 -4.14
CA ARG A 359 -31.46 4.72 -2.91
C ARG A 359 -32.41 5.90 -2.78
N ILE A 360 -33.72 5.63 -2.91
CA ILE A 360 -34.73 6.58 -2.49
C ILE A 360 -34.64 6.63 -0.97
N VAL A 361 -33.99 7.65 -0.44
CA VAL A 361 -34.06 7.96 0.99
C VAL A 361 -35.51 8.35 1.22
N LYS A 362 -36.32 7.44 1.78
CA LYS A 362 -37.61 7.81 2.35
C LYS A 362 -37.31 8.88 3.40
N LYS A 363 -37.74 10.11 3.15
CA LYS A 363 -37.79 11.12 4.20
C LYS A 363 -38.72 10.55 5.28
N ASN A 364 -38.17 9.95 6.31
CA ASN A 364 -38.87 9.82 7.56
C ASN A 364 -38.96 11.25 8.11
N ASP A 365 -40.18 11.75 8.24
CA ASP A 365 -40.50 12.95 9.02
C ASP A 365 -40.09 12.67 10.48
N THR A 366 -38.83 12.79 10.77
CA THR A 366 -38.32 12.77 12.14
C THR A 366 -38.09 14.23 12.54
N ILE A 367 -38.88 14.65 13.49
CA ILE A 367 -38.84 15.92 14.19
C ILE A 367 -37.38 16.35 14.44
N SER A 368 -37.00 17.44 13.78
CA SER A 368 -35.69 18.05 13.92
C SER A 368 -35.53 18.62 15.33
N GLN A 369 -34.64 18.03 16.13
CA GLN A 369 -34.09 18.72 17.30
C GLN A 369 -33.18 19.84 16.80
N ASN A 370 -33.58 21.07 17.04
CA ASN A 370 -32.81 22.30 16.75
C ASN A 370 -31.47 22.25 17.52
N LYS A 371 -30.37 22.09 16.82
CA LYS A 371 -29.05 22.47 17.36
C LYS A 371 -28.91 23.98 17.24
N LYS A 372 -28.97 24.67 18.36
CA LYS A 372 -28.66 26.10 18.43
C LYS A 372 -27.16 26.28 18.18
N GLN A 373 -26.83 27.02 17.14
CA GLN A 373 -25.46 27.52 16.94
C GLN A 373 -25.32 28.85 17.65
N THR A 374 -24.26 28.99 18.44
CA THR A 374 -23.91 30.21 19.15
C THR A 374 -22.83 30.93 18.36
N LYS A 375 -23.09 32.17 17.95
CA LYS A 375 -22.08 33.03 17.34
C LYS A 375 -21.52 33.97 18.44
N LEU A 376 -20.20 34.01 18.53
CA LEU A 376 -19.51 34.95 19.42
C LEU A 376 -19.17 36.20 18.61
N GLU A 377 -19.58 37.36 19.06
CA GLU A 377 -19.19 38.65 18.48
C GLU A 377 -18.29 39.39 19.49
N PHE A 378 -17.27 40.04 18.96
CA PHE A 378 -16.33 40.89 19.69
C PHE A 378 -16.93 42.26 19.80
N ASN A 379 -17.04 42.80 21.01
CA ASN A 379 -17.44 44.16 21.25
C ASN A 379 -16.21 45.08 21.28
N ASP A 380 -16.36 46.34 20.93
CA ASP A 380 -15.28 47.36 20.89
C ASP A 380 -14.65 47.64 22.29
N ASP A 381 -15.24 47.14 23.38
CA ASP A 381 -14.74 47.23 24.76
C ASP A 381 -13.88 46.02 25.19
N GLY A 382 -13.64 45.05 24.27
CA GLY A 382 -12.85 43.84 24.57
C GLY A 382 -13.60 42.72 25.26
N SER A 383 -14.93 42.79 25.39
CA SER A 383 -15.80 41.77 25.95
C SER A 383 -16.48 40.90 24.88
N PHE A 384 -16.91 39.66 25.26
CA PHE A 384 -17.68 38.79 24.38
C PHE A 384 -19.16 38.76 24.76
N SER A 385 -20.04 38.93 23.76
CA SER A 385 -21.47 38.69 23.92
C SER A 385 -21.93 37.45 23.16
N GLN A 386 -22.82 36.67 23.78
CA GLN A 386 -23.47 35.52 23.18
C GLN A 386 -24.85 35.89 22.64
N GLN A 387 -25.05 35.83 21.31
CA GLN A 387 -26.38 35.94 20.73
C GLN A 387 -26.81 34.56 20.18
N HIS A 388 -28.05 34.16 20.48
CA HIS A 388 -28.67 32.98 19.90
C HIS A 388 -29.36 33.38 18.58
N ILE A 389 -28.86 32.82 17.49
CA ILE A 389 -29.46 33.00 16.15
C ILE A 389 -30.23 31.74 15.77
N GLU A 390 -31.52 31.88 15.51
CA GLU A 390 -32.31 30.85 14.83
C GLU A 390 -32.06 30.98 13.32
N ASN A 391 -31.39 30.01 12.73
CA ASN A 391 -31.16 29.99 11.28
C ASN A 391 -32.14 29.10 10.54
N GLU A 392 -32.73 29.68 9.54
CA GLU A 392 -33.53 29.01 8.50
C GLU A 392 -32.67 28.09 7.64
N LYS A 393 -33.31 27.04 7.11
CA LYS A 393 -32.79 25.94 6.34
C LYS A 393 -31.98 26.35 5.14
N ILE A 394 -30.71 25.93 5.07
CA ILE A 394 -29.99 25.80 3.81
C ILE A 394 -29.76 24.29 3.56
N CYS A 395 -30.41 23.80 2.51
CA CYS A 395 -30.20 22.43 2.01
C CYS A 395 -28.90 22.39 1.22
N HIS A 396 -27.89 21.67 1.72
CA HIS A 396 -26.77 21.22 0.89
C HIS A 396 -26.88 19.74 0.61
N SER A 397 -27.12 19.43 -0.67
CA SER A 397 -27.05 18.09 -1.22
C SER A 397 -25.60 17.67 -1.32
N GLY A 398 -25.13 16.85 -0.37
CA GLY A 398 -23.84 16.18 -0.44
C GLY A 398 -23.95 14.88 -1.20
N LEU A 399 -23.35 14.81 -2.37
CA LEU A 399 -23.10 13.58 -3.09
C LEU A 399 -21.92 12.85 -2.43
N PHE A 400 -22.18 11.66 -1.89
CA PHE A 400 -21.15 10.69 -1.56
C PHE A 400 -21.04 9.68 -2.71
N LEU A 401 -19.85 9.54 -3.20
CA LEU A 401 -19.39 8.40 -4.02
C LEU A 401 -18.27 7.67 -3.28
#